data_ba8e954acfe305abdbb599041d2ed3a4
#
_entry.id   ba8e954acfe305abdbb599041d2ed3a4
#
_cell.length_a   1.000
_cell.length_b   1.000
_cell.length_c   1.000
_cell.angle_alpha   90.00
_cell.angle_beta   90.00
_cell.angle_gamma   90.00
#
_symmetry.space_group_name_H-M   'P 1'
#
loop_
_entity.id
_entity.type
_entity.pdbx_description
1 polymer ?
#
loop_
_entity_poly.entity_id
_entity_poly.type
_entity_poly.pdbx_seq_one_letter_code
_entity_poly.pdbx_strand_id
1 'polypeptide(L)'
;FISCGHQPHKVAHITGETILIDSAFDALQDSNYLQALAPIKTDLEAKLEVPIGYAPVALEVHQPECTMLNWASDALLAMARQLSPKPVDVAVVNIGGMRCEWPAGDITFRHVFELMPFDNMLVVLTLKGSDLQQLCEMFAYENGQGIAGMRIKAVGDRVMQQEALVTINGKPLEMDKTYTVATSDYLSQGNDGMLPLKNYIKCW
;
A
#
# COMPACT_ATOMS: atom_id res chain seq x y z
N PHE A 1 16.68 8.99 57.31
CA PHE A 1 16.24 9.19 55.93
C PHE A 1 15.14 8.17 55.65
N ILE A 2 13.86 8.61 55.61
CA ILE A 2 12.72 7.77 55.24
C ILE A 2 12.60 7.85 53.71
N SER A 3 12.96 6.75 53.02
CA SER A 3 12.71 6.61 51.61
C SER A 3 11.22 6.27 51.41
N CYS A 4 10.47 7.20 50.80
CA CYS A 4 9.13 6.93 50.30
C CYS A 4 9.25 6.00 49.09
N GLY A 5 9.13 4.71 49.29
CA GLY A 5 9.05 3.73 48.22
C GLY A 5 7.78 3.99 47.41
N HIS A 6 7.95 4.39 46.14
CA HIS A 6 6.84 4.44 45.18
C HIS A 6 6.36 2.99 44.95
N GLN A 7 5.21 2.66 45.47
CA GLN A 7 4.55 1.40 45.07
C GLN A 7 3.97 1.57 43.67
N PRO A 8 4.34 0.73 42.71
CA PRO A 8 3.75 0.81 41.38
C PRO A 8 2.24 0.52 41.49
N HIS A 9 1.44 1.46 41.05
CA HIS A 9 0.00 1.25 40.92
C HIS A 9 -0.26 0.14 39.90
N LYS A 10 -0.99 -0.89 40.32
CA LYS A 10 -1.46 -1.96 39.45
C LYS A 10 -2.91 -1.68 39.07
N VAL A 11 -3.21 -1.78 37.78
CA VAL A 11 -4.61 -1.75 37.32
C VAL A 11 -5.31 -2.99 37.91
N ALA A 12 -6.30 -2.76 38.78
CA ALA A 12 -7.02 -3.83 39.46
C ALA A 12 -8.18 -4.37 38.62
N HIS A 13 -8.81 -3.52 37.84
CA HIS A 13 -9.95 -3.86 37.00
C HIS A 13 -10.12 -2.87 35.85
N ILE A 14 -10.48 -3.36 34.66
CA ILE A 14 -10.86 -2.56 33.51
C ILE A 14 -12.23 -3.04 33.05
N THR A 15 -13.18 -2.13 32.95
CA THR A 15 -14.46 -2.36 32.28
C THR A 15 -14.51 -1.54 31.02
N GLY A 16 -15.03 -2.12 29.94
CA GLY A 16 -15.24 -1.44 28.68
C GLY A 16 -16.48 -1.99 27.98
N GLU A 17 -17.14 -1.14 27.23
CA GLU A 17 -18.28 -1.51 26.40
C GLU A 17 -18.00 -1.05 24.97
N THR A 18 -18.37 -1.88 23.99
CA THR A 18 -18.32 -1.52 22.58
C THR A 18 -19.68 -0.99 22.15
N ILE A 19 -19.73 0.27 21.71
CA ILE A 19 -20.92 0.86 21.10
C ILE A 19 -20.82 0.65 19.60
N LEU A 20 -21.70 -0.18 19.06
CA LEU A 20 -21.79 -0.38 17.61
C LEU A 20 -22.50 0.82 16.99
N ILE A 21 -21.84 1.49 16.03
CA ILE A 21 -22.44 2.56 15.24
C ILE A 21 -23.15 1.90 14.04
N ASP A 22 -24.46 1.81 14.11
CA ASP A 22 -25.31 1.20 13.09
C ASP A 22 -26.49 2.13 12.74
N SER A 23 -27.45 1.66 11.95
CA SER A 23 -28.61 2.41 11.52
C SER A 23 -29.49 2.94 12.65
N ALA A 24 -29.35 2.46 13.88
CA ALA A 24 -30.08 3.01 15.05
C ALA A 24 -29.66 4.46 15.35
N PHE A 25 -28.46 4.87 14.95
CA PHE A 25 -27.94 6.21 15.10
C PHE A 25 -28.38 7.18 13.99
N ASP A 26 -28.95 6.71 12.89
CA ASP A 26 -29.37 7.54 11.76
C ASP A 26 -30.43 8.58 12.16
N ALA A 27 -31.25 8.29 13.17
CA ALA A 27 -32.24 9.20 13.73
C ALA A 27 -31.64 10.30 14.62
N LEU A 28 -30.38 10.20 15.01
CA LEU A 28 -29.67 11.14 15.89
C LEU A 28 -28.85 12.18 15.14
N GLN A 29 -29.09 12.34 13.84
CA GLN A 29 -28.35 13.26 13.01
C GLN A 29 -28.61 14.72 13.40
N ASP A 30 -27.53 15.50 13.56
CA ASP A 30 -27.62 16.94 13.78
C ASP A 30 -27.94 17.65 12.46
N SER A 31 -29.15 18.19 12.36
CA SER A 31 -29.64 18.90 11.17
C SER A 31 -28.81 20.12 10.80
N ASN A 32 -28.25 20.84 11.79
CA ASN A 32 -27.42 22.03 11.54
C ASN A 32 -26.09 21.63 10.92
N TYR A 33 -25.51 20.54 11.40
CA TYR A 33 -24.29 19.98 10.86
C TYR A 33 -24.48 19.49 9.43
N LEU A 34 -25.58 18.78 9.16
CA LEU A 34 -25.92 18.32 7.81
C LEU A 34 -26.15 19.48 6.85
N GLN A 35 -26.84 20.56 7.28
CA GLN A 35 -27.01 21.75 6.45
C GLN A 35 -25.67 22.43 6.13
N ALA A 36 -24.76 22.51 7.07
CA ALA A 36 -23.44 23.11 6.85
C ALA A 36 -22.59 22.29 5.88
N LEU A 37 -22.73 20.93 5.90
CA LEU A 37 -22.00 20.04 5.01
C LEU A 37 -22.61 19.89 3.62
N ALA A 38 -23.93 20.10 3.47
CA ALA A 38 -24.65 19.82 2.23
C ALA A 38 -24.03 20.45 0.97
N PRO A 39 -23.64 21.73 0.93
CA PRO A 39 -23.04 22.33 -0.27
C PRO A 39 -21.69 21.69 -0.61
N ILE A 40 -20.85 21.41 0.41
CA ILE A 40 -19.54 20.78 0.24
C ILE A 40 -19.70 19.35 -0.30
N LYS A 41 -20.65 18.61 0.28
CA LYS A 41 -20.98 17.24 -0.14
C LYS A 41 -21.45 17.19 -1.59
N THR A 42 -22.34 18.08 -2.00
CA THR A 42 -22.87 18.14 -3.37
C THR A 42 -21.76 18.38 -4.39
N ASP A 43 -20.89 19.38 -4.14
CA ASP A 43 -19.79 19.69 -5.03
C ASP A 43 -18.75 18.56 -5.12
N LEU A 44 -18.49 17.90 -3.99
CA LEU A 44 -17.57 16.77 -3.92
C LEU A 44 -18.13 15.56 -4.66
N GLU A 45 -19.38 15.19 -4.41
CA GLU A 45 -20.04 14.06 -5.07
C GLU A 45 -20.09 14.24 -6.59
N ALA A 46 -20.40 15.43 -7.07
CA ALA A 46 -20.41 15.72 -8.50
C ALA A 46 -19.05 15.47 -9.18
N LYS A 47 -17.94 15.66 -8.46
CA LYS A 47 -16.58 15.37 -8.95
C LYS A 47 -16.22 13.90 -8.82
N LEU A 48 -16.59 13.27 -7.71
CA LEU A 48 -16.24 11.89 -7.42
C LEU A 48 -16.97 10.89 -8.32
N GLU A 49 -18.18 11.19 -8.76
CA GLU A 49 -18.98 10.30 -9.61
C GLU A 49 -18.64 10.37 -11.12
N VAL A 50 -17.64 11.17 -11.50
CA VAL A 50 -17.21 11.24 -12.90
C VAL A 50 -16.56 9.92 -13.31
N PRO A 51 -17.07 9.21 -14.33
CA PRO A 51 -16.42 8.01 -14.86
C PRO A 51 -15.08 8.35 -15.51
N ILE A 52 -14.04 7.60 -15.16
CA ILE A 52 -12.67 7.78 -15.66
C ILE A 52 -12.13 6.54 -16.35
N GLY A 53 -12.80 5.41 -16.24
CA GLY A 53 -12.39 4.15 -16.81
C GLY A 53 -13.45 3.08 -16.71
N TYR A 54 -13.11 1.88 -17.17
CA TYR A 54 -13.98 0.72 -17.12
C TYR A 54 -13.17 -0.53 -16.74
N ALA A 55 -13.63 -1.26 -15.74
CA ALA A 55 -13.06 -2.55 -15.33
C ALA A 55 -13.92 -3.69 -15.89
N PRO A 56 -13.40 -4.52 -16.82
CA PRO A 56 -14.17 -5.63 -17.39
C PRO A 56 -14.44 -6.76 -16.39
N VAL A 57 -13.65 -6.82 -15.32
CA VAL A 57 -13.77 -7.77 -14.20
C VAL A 57 -13.58 -7.03 -12.89
N ALA A 58 -14.05 -7.61 -11.79
CA ALA A 58 -13.76 -7.08 -10.46
C ALA A 58 -12.26 -7.12 -10.17
N LEU A 59 -11.75 -6.07 -9.51
CA LEU A 59 -10.38 -6.02 -9.00
C LEU A 59 -10.42 -6.28 -7.49
N GLU A 60 -9.97 -7.48 -7.11
CA GLU A 60 -10.02 -7.99 -5.76
C GLU A 60 -8.67 -7.79 -5.05
N VAL A 61 -8.70 -7.72 -3.70
CA VAL A 61 -7.52 -7.52 -2.85
C VAL A 61 -7.31 -8.74 -1.97
N HIS A 62 -6.31 -9.54 -2.27
CA HIS A 62 -5.90 -10.70 -1.45
C HIS A 62 -4.43 -11.05 -1.69
N GLN A 63 -3.86 -11.88 -0.84
CA GLN A 63 -2.52 -12.44 -0.95
C GLN A 63 -2.57 -13.89 -1.44
N PRO A 64 -1.53 -14.38 -2.09
CA PRO A 64 -0.23 -13.75 -2.39
C PRO A 64 -0.23 -12.80 -3.59
N GLU A 65 -1.15 -12.95 -4.50
CA GLU A 65 -1.28 -12.21 -5.75
C GLU A 65 -2.76 -11.95 -6.04
N CYS A 66 -3.11 -10.76 -6.47
CA CYS A 66 -4.47 -10.40 -6.81
C CYS A 66 -4.54 -9.38 -7.95
N THR A 67 -5.72 -9.28 -8.54
CA THR A 67 -5.97 -8.39 -9.69
C THR A 67 -5.73 -6.92 -9.36
N MET A 68 -6.11 -6.46 -8.16
CA MET A 68 -5.92 -5.08 -7.73
C MET A 68 -4.44 -4.72 -7.58
N LEU A 69 -3.66 -5.55 -6.88
CA LEU A 69 -2.22 -5.29 -6.68
C LEU A 69 -1.47 -5.31 -8.01
N ASN A 70 -1.79 -6.25 -8.88
CA ASN A 70 -1.19 -6.33 -10.22
C ASN A 70 -1.51 -5.06 -11.02
N TRP A 71 -2.77 -4.66 -11.07
CA TRP A 71 -3.19 -3.44 -11.76
C TRP A 71 -2.51 -2.19 -11.18
N ALA A 72 -2.50 -2.02 -9.86
CA ALA A 72 -1.94 -0.85 -9.21
C ALA A 72 -0.42 -0.74 -9.41
N SER A 73 0.31 -1.86 -9.29
CA SER A 73 1.76 -1.88 -9.50
C SER A 73 2.13 -1.68 -10.98
N ASP A 74 1.36 -2.24 -11.91
CA ASP A 74 1.56 -2.01 -13.35
C ASP A 74 1.28 -0.55 -13.73
N ALA A 75 0.20 0.05 -13.19
CA ALA A 75 -0.12 1.46 -13.40
C ALA A 75 0.99 2.38 -12.84
N LEU A 76 1.49 2.08 -11.64
CA LEU A 76 2.60 2.80 -11.03
C LEU A 76 3.87 2.73 -11.89
N LEU A 77 4.21 1.53 -12.37
CA LEU A 77 5.38 1.31 -13.24
C LEU A 77 5.23 2.06 -14.57
N ALA A 78 4.05 2.00 -15.17
CA ALA A 78 3.77 2.70 -16.43
C ALA A 78 3.91 4.23 -16.26
N MET A 79 3.34 4.79 -15.19
CA MET A 79 3.44 6.21 -14.88
C MET A 79 4.88 6.62 -14.56
N ALA A 80 5.59 5.82 -13.77
CA ALA A 80 7.00 6.08 -13.47
C ALA A 80 7.88 6.10 -14.74
N ARG A 81 7.64 5.17 -15.67
CA ARG A 81 8.34 5.14 -16.98
C ARG A 81 8.02 6.33 -17.85
N GLN A 82 6.83 6.88 -17.75
CA GLN A 82 6.43 8.06 -18.52
C GLN A 82 7.05 9.34 -17.95
N LEU A 83 7.11 9.47 -16.62
CA LEU A 83 7.56 10.69 -15.94
C LEU A 83 9.07 10.72 -15.70
N SER A 84 9.71 9.56 -15.54
CA SER A 84 11.15 9.49 -15.27
C SER A 84 11.99 9.76 -16.52
N PRO A 85 13.05 10.56 -16.40
CA PRO A 85 14.01 10.76 -17.50
C PRO A 85 14.91 9.53 -17.75
N LYS A 86 14.80 8.49 -16.89
CA LYS A 86 15.58 7.26 -16.96
C LYS A 86 14.68 6.04 -17.01
N PRO A 87 15.16 4.93 -17.57
CA PRO A 87 14.42 3.66 -17.51
C PRO A 87 14.07 3.28 -16.07
N VAL A 88 12.87 2.76 -15.87
CA VAL A 88 12.42 2.22 -14.58
C VAL A 88 12.20 0.72 -14.73
N ASP A 89 12.92 -0.05 -13.91
CA ASP A 89 12.95 -1.52 -14.01
C ASP A 89 11.70 -2.14 -13.41
N VAL A 90 11.38 -1.79 -12.16
CA VAL A 90 10.33 -2.42 -11.36
C VAL A 90 9.50 -1.38 -10.60
N ALA A 91 8.31 -1.79 -10.15
CA ALA A 91 7.52 -1.02 -9.20
C ALA A 91 7.08 -1.90 -8.02
N VAL A 92 6.87 -1.24 -6.87
CA VAL A 92 6.44 -1.86 -5.61
C VAL A 92 5.35 -1.03 -4.97
N VAL A 93 4.25 -1.68 -4.58
CA VAL A 93 3.17 -1.13 -3.77
C VAL A 93 2.84 -2.09 -2.61
N ASN A 94 2.42 -1.56 -1.48
CA ASN A 94 2.02 -2.36 -0.32
C ASN A 94 0.55 -2.74 -0.40
N ILE A 95 0.21 -3.96 -0.01
CA ILE A 95 -1.19 -4.41 0.07
C ILE A 95 -1.98 -3.58 1.09
N GLY A 96 -1.36 -3.16 2.18
CA GLY A 96 -1.98 -2.29 3.19
C GLY A 96 -2.42 -0.93 2.66
N GLY A 97 -1.90 -0.49 1.53
CA GLY A 97 -2.32 0.72 0.82
C GLY A 97 -3.65 0.56 0.07
N MET A 98 -4.06 -0.67 -0.26
CA MET A 98 -5.30 -0.96 -0.96
C MET A 98 -6.45 -1.03 0.04
N ARG A 99 -7.32 -0.01 0.07
CA ARG A 99 -8.37 0.14 1.11
C ARG A 99 -9.73 -0.38 0.69
N CYS A 100 -9.93 -0.65 -0.57
CA CYS A 100 -11.16 -1.20 -1.11
C CYS A 100 -10.90 -2.07 -2.35
N GLU A 101 -11.90 -2.76 -2.80
CA GLU A 101 -11.95 -3.50 -4.06
C GLU A 101 -12.79 -2.72 -5.07
N TRP A 102 -12.59 -2.98 -6.35
CA TRP A 102 -13.40 -2.38 -7.39
C TRP A 102 -14.35 -3.40 -8.03
N PRO A 103 -15.64 -3.09 -8.16
CA PRO A 103 -16.54 -3.93 -8.93
C PRO A 103 -16.21 -3.90 -10.43
N ALA A 104 -16.67 -4.87 -11.17
CA ALA A 104 -16.73 -4.76 -12.63
C ALA A 104 -17.69 -3.65 -13.03
N GLY A 105 -17.35 -2.90 -14.07
CA GLY A 105 -18.16 -1.79 -14.58
C GLY A 105 -17.39 -0.47 -14.65
N ASP A 106 -18.13 0.64 -14.61
CA ASP A 106 -17.58 1.97 -14.66
C ASP A 106 -16.77 2.29 -13.40
N ILE A 107 -15.56 2.79 -13.60
CA ILE A 107 -14.68 3.25 -12.54
C ILE A 107 -14.71 4.77 -12.52
N THR A 108 -15.02 5.34 -11.35
CA THR A 108 -15.10 6.78 -11.13
C THR A 108 -13.91 7.28 -10.32
N PHE A 109 -13.79 8.61 -10.19
CA PHE A 109 -12.80 9.20 -9.29
C PHE A 109 -12.97 8.71 -7.85
N ARG A 110 -14.20 8.44 -7.39
CA ARG A 110 -14.47 7.88 -6.07
C ARG A 110 -13.70 6.59 -5.83
N HIS A 111 -13.75 5.66 -6.78
CA HIS A 111 -13.05 4.37 -6.67
C HIS A 111 -11.55 4.55 -6.45
N VAL A 112 -10.91 5.46 -7.20
CA VAL A 112 -9.47 5.72 -7.03
C VAL A 112 -9.18 6.41 -5.71
N PHE A 113 -10.00 7.39 -5.32
CA PHE A 113 -9.82 8.14 -4.08
C PHE A 113 -9.99 7.23 -2.84
N GLU A 114 -10.97 6.32 -2.86
CA GLU A 114 -11.22 5.38 -1.77
C GLU A 114 -10.20 4.24 -1.74
N LEU A 115 -9.62 3.86 -2.89
CA LEU A 115 -8.60 2.81 -2.96
C LEU A 115 -7.32 3.20 -2.22
N MET A 116 -6.79 4.39 -2.49
CA MET A 116 -5.55 4.88 -1.90
C MET A 116 -5.72 6.33 -1.41
N PRO A 117 -6.43 6.55 -0.29
CA PRO A 117 -6.75 7.90 0.21
C PRO A 117 -5.55 8.57 0.91
N PHE A 118 -4.42 8.65 0.23
CA PHE A 118 -3.16 9.16 0.78
C PHE A 118 -2.53 10.19 -0.15
N ASP A 119 -1.95 11.24 0.43
CA ASP A 119 -1.17 12.25 -0.29
C ASP A 119 0.27 11.79 -0.54
N ASN A 120 0.42 10.59 -1.08
CA ASN A 120 1.73 10.04 -1.40
C ASN A 120 2.24 10.55 -2.75
N MET A 121 3.55 10.74 -2.85
CA MET A 121 4.23 11.07 -4.09
C MET A 121 4.88 9.81 -4.70
N LEU A 122 4.82 9.73 -6.03
CA LEU A 122 5.63 8.77 -6.78
C LEU A 122 7.11 9.14 -6.66
N VAL A 123 7.94 8.20 -6.25
CA VAL A 123 9.40 8.33 -6.23
C VAL A 123 10.04 7.18 -7.01
N VAL A 124 11.20 7.45 -7.61
CA VAL A 124 12.01 6.42 -8.27
C VAL A 124 13.35 6.31 -7.53
N LEU A 125 13.61 5.15 -6.97
CA LEU A 125 14.81 4.85 -6.19
C LEU A 125 15.81 4.07 -7.04
N THR A 126 17.09 4.28 -6.82
CA THR A 126 18.15 3.37 -7.30
C THR A 126 18.60 2.50 -6.14
N LEU A 127 18.37 1.20 -6.23
CA LEU A 127 18.78 0.20 -5.24
C LEU A 127 19.84 -0.73 -5.79
N LYS A 128 20.67 -1.27 -4.90
CA LYS A 128 21.50 -2.45 -5.25
C LYS A 128 20.63 -3.69 -5.37
N GLY A 129 21.07 -4.63 -6.20
CA GLY A 129 20.40 -5.92 -6.32
C GLY A 129 20.31 -6.66 -5.00
N SER A 130 21.34 -6.56 -4.15
CA SER A 130 21.33 -7.15 -2.80
C SER A 130 20.19 -6.60 -1.91
N ASP A 131 19.91 -5.29 -1.96
CA ASP A 131 18.81 -4.70 -1.20
C ASP A 131 17.45 -5.07 -1.79
N LEU A 132 17.36 -5.13 -3.12
CA LEU A 132 16.15 -5.57 -3.80
C LEU A 132 15.87 -7.07 -3.53
N GLN A 133 16.90 -7.91 -3.43
CA GLN A 133 16.75 -9.31 -3.04
C GLN A 133 16.19 -9.44 -1.61
N GLN A 134 16.73 -8.70 -0.65
CA GLN A 134 16.22 -8.69 0.73
C GLN A 134 14.75 -8.24 0.78
N LEU A 135 14.38 -7.23 0.00
CA LEU A 135 13.00 -6.81 -0.12
C LEU A 135 12.08 -7.92 -0.66
N CYS A 136 12.54 -8.63 -1.69
CA CYS A 136 11.79 -9.75 -2.28
C CYS A 136 11.67 -10.96 -1.33
N GLU A 137 12.68 -11.23 -0.52
CA GLU A 137 12.63 -12.25 0.55
C GLU A 137 11.59 -11.89 1.61
N MET A 138 11.53 -10.62 2.00
CA MET A 138 10.49 -10.12 2.90
C MET A 138 9.09 -10.32 2.28
N PHE A 139 8.90 -9.99 1.00
CA PHE A 139 7.62 -10.21 0.31
C PHE A 139 7.24 -11.68 0.25
N ALA A 140 8.19 -12.57 0.02
CA ALA A 140 7.95 -14.01 0.07
C ALA A 140 7.53 -14.48 1.46
N TYR A 141 8.15 -13.95 2.52
CA TYR A 141 7.81 -14.25 3.91
C TYR A 141 6.42 -13.72 4.31
N GLU A 142 6.08 -12.52 3.90
CA GLU A 142 4.79 -11.86 4.19
C GLU A 142 3.64 -12.33 3.30
N ASN A 143 3.87 -13.32 2.45
CA ASN A 143 2.88 -13.87 1.53
C ASN A 143 2.46 -12.92 0.39
N GLY A 144 3.34 -12.02 -0.05
CA GLY A 144 3.16 -11.21 -1.25
C GLY A 144 2.83 -9.74 -0.99
N GLN A 145 3.25 -8.93 -1.95
CA GLN A 145 2.99 -7.49 -2.07
C GLN A 145 2.74 -7.18 -3.54
N GLY A 146 2.30 -5.96 -3.86
CA GLY A 146 2.15 -5.54 -5.25
C GLY A 146 3.50 -5.28 -5.92
N ILE A 147 3.75 -5.94 -7.03
CA ILE A 147 5.00 -5.83 -7.79
C ILE A 147 4.74 -5.76 -9.29
N ALA A 148 5.53 -4.97 -10.00
CA ALA A 148 5.53 -4.95 -11.46
C ALA A 148 6.97 -4.94 -12.02
N GLY A 149 7.16 -5.47 -13.24
CA GLY A 149 8.48 -5.55 -13.89
C GLY A 149 9.39 -6.66 -13.36
N MET A 150 8.98 -7.38 -12.32
CA MET A 150 9.71 -8.51 -11.75
C MET A 150 8.78 -9.68 -11.42
N ARG A 151 9.37 -10.84 -11.18
CA ARG A 151 8.69 -12.03 -10.66
C ARG A 151 9.45 -12.58 -9.48
N ILE A 152 8.72 -13.01 -8.46
CA ILE A 152 9.25 -13.63 -7.24
C ILE A 152 8.67 -15.02 -7.15
N LYS A 153 9.54 -16.02 -7.02
CA LYS A 153 9.14 -17.40 -6.70
C LYS A 153 9.69 -17.72 -5.32
N ALA A 154 8.79 -17.82 -4.34
CA ALA A 154 9.14 -18.27 -2.99
C ALA A 154 9.51 -19.76 -3.02
N VAL A 155 10.63 -20.12 -2.39
CA VAL A 155 11.14 -21.50 -2.28
C VAL A 155 11.43 -21.77 -0.80
N GLY A 156 10.94 -22.89 -0.28
CA GLY A 156 11.12 -23.28 1.12
C GLY A 156 9.82 -23.32 1.92
N ASP A 157 9.94 -23.65 3.19
CA ASP A 157 8.83 -23.67 4.14
C ASP A 157 8.74 -22.32 4.86
N ARG A 158 7.52 -21.83 5.10
CA ARG A 158 7.26 -20.57 5.83
C ARG A 158 7.91 -20.51 7.22
N VAL A 159 8.24 -21.66 7.81
CA VAL A 159 8.86 -21.79 9.13
C VAL A 159 10.39 -21.76 9.08
N MET A 160 10.98 -22.10 7.94
CA MET A 160 12.41 -22.34 7.75
C MET A 160 13.02 -21.45 6.67
N GLN A 161 13.05 -20.15 6.81
CA GLN A 161 13.61 -19.19 5.84
C GLN A 161 13.16 -19.43 4.39
N GLN A 162 12.26 -18.60 3.90
CA GLN A 162 11.88 -18.58 2.49
C GLN A 162 12.98 -17.89 1.68
N GLU A 163 13.54 -18.59 0.72
CA GLU A 163 14.38 -18.00 -0.31
C GLU A 163 13.51 -17.47 -1.44
N ALA A 164 13.83 -16.29 -1.96
CA ALA A 164 13.14 -15.70 -3.10
C ALA A 164 14.01 -15.83 -4.36
N LEU A 165 13.52 -16.57 -5.34
CA LEU A 165 14.11 -16.55 -6.68
C LEU A 165 13.47 -15.38 -7.45
N VAL A 166 14.28 -14.36 -7.74
CA VAL A 166 13.81 -13.12 -8.37
C VAL A 166 14.29 -13.04 -9.81
N THR A 167 13.36 -12.67 -10.71
CA THR A 167 13.70 -12.34 -12.09
C THR A 167 13.17 -10.97 -12.46
N ILE A 168 13.98 -10.17 -13.19
CA ILE A 168 13.64 -8.84 -13.69
C ILE A 168 13.80 -8.87 -15.20
N ASN A 169 12.73 -8.53 -15.94
CA ASN A 169 12.71 -8.62 -17.39
C ASN A 169 13.13 -10.01 -17.92
N GLY A 170 12.73 -11.09 -17.22
CA GLY A 170 13.02 -12.48 -17.55
C GLY A 170 14.45 -12.94 -17.27
N LYS A 171 15.31 -12.13 -16.64
CA LYS A 171 16.66 -12.46 -16.24
C LYS A 171 16.77 -12.57 -14.73
N PRO A 172 17.59 -13.49 -14.19
CA PRO A 172 17.86 -13.53 -12.76
C PRO A 172 18.38 -12.19 -12.24
N LEU A 173 17.96 -11.84 -11.02
CA LEU A 173 18.46 -10.67 -10.33
C LEU A 173 19.96 -10.84 -10.03
N GLU A 174 20.74 -9.78 -10.30
CA GLU A 174 22.19 -9.72 -10.07
C GLU A 174 22.47 -8.84 -8.85
N MET A 175 23.08 -9.41 -7.80
CA MET A 175 23.26 -8.77 -6.50
C MET A 175 24.08 -7.47 -6.55
N ASP A 176 25.09 -7.43 -7.43
CA ASP A 176 26.02 -6.29 -7.54
C ASP A 176 25.53 -5.21 -8.52
N LYS A 177 24.46 -5.48 -9.25
CA LYS A 177 23.84 -4.54 -10.20
C LYS A 177 22.93 -3.57 -9.47
N THR A 178 22.70 -2.39 -10.05
CA THR A 178 21.69 -1.46 -9.58
C THR A 178 20.42 -1.55 -10.42
N TYR A 179 19.29 -1.39 -9.74
CA TYR A 179 17.95 -1.39 -10.35
C TYR A 179 17.20 -0.12 -9.94
N THR A 180 16.33 0.33 -10.82
CA THR A 180 15.44 1.47 -10.57
C THR A 180 14.07 0.96 -10.14
N VAL A 181 13.62 1.41 -8.97
CA VAL A 181 12.39 0.96 -8.31
C VAL A 181 11.45 2.14 -8.14
N ALA A 182 10.29 2.07 -8.77
CA ALA A 182 9.19 3.02 -8.54
C ALA A 182 8.39 2.60 -7.29
N THR A 183 8.10 3.54 -6.43
CA THR A 183 7.29 3.32 -5.23
C THR A 183 6.73 4.64 -4.71
N SER A 184 6.06 4.65 -3.54
CA SER A 184 5.65 5.87 -2.87
C SER A 184 6.76 6.43 -1.98
N ASP A 185 6.73 7.74 -1.74
CA ASP A 185 7.59 8.40 -0.76
C ASP A 185 7.42 7.79 0.65
N TYR A 186 6.21 7.39 1.02
CA TYR A 186 5.91 6.66 2.26
C TYR A 186 6.72 5.37 2.40
N LEU A 187 6.70 4.51 1.37
CA LEU A 187 7.43 3.24 1.40
C LEU A 187 8.94 3.44 1.30
N SER A 188 9.39 4.49 0.61
CA SER A 188 10.82 4.84 0.51
C SER A 188 11.47 5.13 1.85
N GLN A 189 10.67 5.48 2.87
CA GLN A 189 11.11 5.68 4.25
C GLN A 189 11.21 4.37 5.06
N GLY A 190 10.97 3.22 4.43
CA GLY A 190 11.01 1.91 5.09
C GLY A 190 9.76 1.58 5.89
N ASN A 191 8.66 2.30 5.66
CA ASN A 191 7.38 2.00 6.27
C ASN A 191 6.85 0.64 5.79
N ASP A 192 5.88 0.09 6.50
CA ASP A 192 5.34 -1.26 6.29
C ASP A 192 6.42 -2.35 6.26
N GLY A 193 7.49 -2.17 7.05
CA GLY A 193 8.59 -3.12 7.13
C GLY A 193 9.56 -3.09 5.95
N MET A 194 9.32 -2.28 4.90
CA MET A 194 10.13 -2.23 3.68
C MET A 194 11.49 -1.53 3.88
N LEU A 195 12.19 -1.90 4.94
CA LEU A 195 13.47 -1.30 5.35
C LEU A 195 14.53 -1.28 4.23
N PRO A 196 14.67 -2.30 3.36
CA PRO A 196 15.65 -2.26 2.27
C PRO A 196 15.46 -1.08 1.31
N LEU A 197 14.23 -0.53 1.19
CA LEU A 197 13.99 0.64 0.36
C LEU A 197 14.75 1.89 0.85
N LYS A 198 15.11 1.99 2.13
CA LYS A 198 15.91 3.10 2.68
C LYS A 198 17.34 3.13 2.20
N ASN A 199 17.86 2.02 1.70
CA ASN A 199 19.25 1.89 1.25
C ASN A 199 19.47 2.45 -0.16
N TYR A 200 18.52 3.24 -0.67
CA TYR A 200 18.65 3.80 -2.01
C TYR A 200 19.89 4.69 -2.17
N ILE A 201 20.54 4.56 -3.33
CA ILE A 201 21.71 5.36 -3.71
C ILE A 201 21.27 6.74 -4.20
N LYS A 202 20.12 6.80 -4.89
CA LYS A 202 19.48 8.02 -5.43
C LYS A 202 17.97 7.91 -5.36
N CYS A 203 17.33 9.05 -5.17
CA CYS A 203 15.88 9.24 -5.23
C CYS A 203 15.58 10.46 -6.12
N TRP A 204 14.59 10.37 -6.99
CA TRP A 204 14.04 11.44 -7.81
C TRP A 204 12.54 11.21 -8.07
#